data_231e27473c81d4aa9a02a297de67d4c8
#
_entry.id   231e27473c81d4aa9a02a297de67d4c8
#
_cell.length_a   1.000
_cell.length_b   1.000
_cell.length_c   1.000
_cell.angle_alpha   90.00
_cell.angle_beta   90.00
_cell.angle_gamma   90.00
#
_symmetry.space_group_name_H-M   'P 1'
#
loop_
_entity.id
_entity.type
_entity.pdbx_description
1 polymer ?
#
loop_
_entity_poly.entity_id
_entity_poly.type
_entity_poly.pdbx_seq_one_letter_code
_entity_poly.pdbx_strand_id
1 'polypeptide(L)'
;DGEPLKYARHPLVYLVEAADDICYEIMDIEDAHKLKILTTDETKELLLAYFSPQQKERIIQRMSTVDDRNEQIVYLRSCVINALETECVRVFVENEDKILSGEFRGSLIDYIDETPKQAYRACEKISFQRIYNSKDVVDIEIAGFKVITTLLDLMVQAVIHPDKAFSQLLVNRVSTQYDIQSPTLYGRILAVLDYISGMTDVYAMDMYRKINGMSIPTL
;
A
#
# COMPACT_ATOMS: atom_id res chain seq x y z
N ASP A 1 -21.99 30.53 0.71
CA ASP A 1 -21.81 29.39 -0.19
C ASP A 1 -20.60 29.66 -1.08
N GLY A 2 -19.40 29.41 -0.53
CA GLY A 2 -18.16 29.54 -1.30
C GLY A 2 -17.83 28.21 -1.95
N GLU A 3 -17.33 28.23 -3.19
CA GLU A 3 -16.74 27.02 -3.78
C GLU A 3 -15.63 26.48 -2.85
N PRO A 4 -15.49 25.16 -2.68
CA PRO A 4 -14.43 24.61 -1.86
C PRO A 4 -13.06 25.02 -2.42
N LEU A 5 -12.17 25.47 -1.54
CA LEU A 5 -10.81 25.84 -1.92
C LEU A 5 -10.12 24.64 -2.58
N LYS A 6 -9.66 24.81 -3.81
CA LYS A 6 -8.88 23.81 -4.54
C LYS A 6 -7.41 24.21 -4.50
N TYR A 7 -6.58 23.33 -3.97
CA TYR A 7 -5.13 23.50 -3.97
C TYR A 7 -4.49 22.73 -5.12
N ALA A 8 -3.46 23.29 -5.73
CA ALA A 8 -2.59 22.54 -6.63
C ALA A 8 -1.82 21.47 -5.84
N ARG A 9 -1.60 20.32 -6.45
CA ARG A 9 -0.77 19.26 -5.85
C ARG A 9 0.70 19.71 -5.86
N HIS A 10 1.43 19.38 -4.80
CA HIS A 10 2.87 19.62 -4.78
C HIS A 10 3.55 18.79 -5.88
N PRO A 11 4.49 19.33 -6.67
CA PRO A 11 5.13 18.64 -7.79
C PRO A 11 5.65 17.24 -7.45
N LEU A 12 6.31 17.08 -6.30
CA LEU A 12 6.89 15.79 -5.88
C LEU A 12 5.83 14.72 -5.52
N VAL A 13 4.58 15.10 -5.28
CA VAL A 13 3.50 14.14 -4.99
C VAL A 13 3.26 13.20 -6.16
N TYR A 14 3.40 13.67 -7.39
CA TYR A 14 3.25 12.83 -8.58
C TYR A 14 4.29 11.70 -8.64
N LEU A 15 5.53 11.96 -8.19
CA LEU A 15 6.58 10.94 -8.12
C LEU A 15 6.34 9.93 -7.01
N VAL A 16 5.89 10.41 -5.83
CA VAL A 16 5.57 9.52 -4.69
C VAL A 16 4.39 8.62 -5.04
N GLU A 17 3.34 9.18 -5.65
CA GLU A 17 2.17 8.44 -6.10
C GLU A 17 2.54 7.39 -7.14
N ALA A 18 3.34 7.76 -8.15
CA ALA A 18 3.79 6.80 -9.16
C ALA A 18 4.64 5.66 -8.56
N ALA A 19 5.49 5.95 -7.58
CA ALA A 19 6.28 4.94 -6.90
C ALA A 19 5.39 3.98 -6.10
N ASP A 20 4.38 4.50 -5.41
CA ASP A 20 3.40 3.72 -4.66
C ASP A 20 2.57 2.83 -5.59
N ASP A 21 1.98 3.40 -6.64
CA ASP A 21 1.18 2.69 -7.64
C ASP A 21 1.97 1.55 -8.31
N ILE A 22 3.22 1.82 -8.73
CA ILE A 22 4.08 0.84 -9.38
C ILE A 22 4.41 -0.31 -8.42
N CYS A 23 4.87 0.02 -7.21
CA CYS A 23 5.26 -0.99 -6.24
C CYS A 23 4.07 -1.84 -5.82
N TYR A 24 2.94 -1.22 -5.49
CA TYR A 24 1.74 -1.89 -5.04
C TYR A 24 1.26 -2.92 -6.09
N GLU A 25 0.99 -2.47 -7.31
CA GLU A 25 0.44 -3.35 -8.35
C GLU A 25 1.38 -4.52 -8.70
N ILE A 26 2.66 -4.23 -8.90
CA ILE A 26 3.61 -5.26 -9.37
C ILE A 26 3.99 -6.25 -8.26
N MET A 27 4.04 -5.80 -7.01
CA MET A 27 4.27 -6.70 -5.88
C MET A 27 3.05 -7.57 -5.58
N ASP A 28 1.84 -7.07 -5.77
CA ASP A 28 0.62 -7.87 -5.63
C ASP A 28 0.58 -9.03 -6.63
N ILE A 29 1.03 -8.83 -7.87
CA ILE A 29 1.17 -9.89 -8.87
C ILE A 29 2.21 -10.95 -8.43
N GLU A 30 3.34 -10.52 -7.85
CA GLU A 30 4.33 -11.46 -7.30
C GLU A 30 3.76 -12.24 -6.10
N ASP A 31 3.08 -11.57 -5.19
CA ASP A 31 2.51 -12.21 -4.01
C ASP A 31 1.36 -13.16 -4.37
N ALA A 32 0.55 -12.83 -5.38
CA ALA A 32 -0.43 -13.73 -5.95
C ALA A 32 0.20 -15.03 -6.50
N HIS A 33 1.39 -14.93 -7.09
CA HIS A 33 2.16 -16.11 -7.50
C HIS A 33 2.62 -16.93 -6.28
N LYS A 34 3.18 -16.29 -5.25
CA LYS A 34 3.61 -16.97 -4.01
C LYS A 34 2.44 -17.65 -3.30
N LEU A 35 1.28 -17.02 -3.27
CA LEU A 35 0.03 -17.53 -2.70
C LEU A 35 -0.66 -18.56 -3.61
N LYS A 36 -0.11 -18.85 -4.80
CA LYS A 36 -0.68 -19.76 -5.80
C LYS A 36 -2.07 -19.36 -6.32
N ILE A 37 -2.41 -18.09 -6.22
CA ILE A 37 -3.60 -17.50 -6.85
C ILE A 37 -3.37 -17.39 -8.37
N LEU A 38 -2.13 -17.09 -8.76
CA LEU A 38 -1.66 -17.11 -10.14
C LEU A 38 -0.63 -18.22 -10.34
N THR A 39 -0.69 -18.90 -11.48
CA THR A 39 0.34 -19.85 -11.89
C THR A 39 1.61 -19.11 -12.32
N THR A 40 2.74 -19.81 -12.34
CA THR A 40 4.02 -19.23 -12.82
C THR A 40 3.91 -18.74 -14.27
N ASP A 41 3.19 -19.47 -15.13
CA ASP A 41 3.07 -19.11 -16.53
C ASP A 41 2.16 -17.89 -16.73
N GLU A 42 1.03 -17.81 -16.03
CA GLU A 42 0.17 -16.61 -16.01
C GLU A 42 0.96 -15.37 -15.52
N THR A 43 1.71 -15.52 -14.44
CA THR A 43 2.52 -14.42 -13.89
C THR A 43 3.59 -13.94 -14.88
N LYS A 44 4.27 -14.87 -15.53
CA LYS A 44 5.26 -14.54 -16.58
C LYS A 44 4.61 -13.82 -17.76
N GLU A 45 3.45 -14.29 -18.21
CA GLU A 45 2.73 -13.66 -19.31
C GLU A 45 2.34 -12.23 -18.98
N LEU A 46 1.78 -11.97 -17.79
CA LEU A 46 1.43 -10.64 -17.32
C LEU A 46 2.65 -9.71 -17.25
N LEU A 47 3.74 -10.15 -16.61
CA LEU A 47 4.94 -9.33 -16.43
C LEU A 47 5.71 -9.11 -17.75
N LEU A 48 5.70 -10.06 -18.66
CA LEU A 48 6.32 -9.89 -19.98
C LEU A 48 5.51 -8.97 -20.90
N ALA A 49 4.22 -8.77 -20.64
CA ALA A 49 3.36 -7.90 -21.46
C ALA A 49 3.82 -6.44 -21.48
N TYR A 50 4.57 -5.99 -20.48
CA TYR A 50 5.13 -4.63 -20.39
C TYR A 50 6.18 -4.31 -21.46
N PHE A 51 6.70 -5.30 -22.17
CA PHE A 51 7.87 -5.16 -23.04
C PHE A 51 7.54 -5.38 -24.51
N SER A 52 8.29 -4.71 -25.38
CA SER A 52 8.28 -4.96 -26.81
C SER A 52 8.79 -6.38 -27.15
N PRO A 53 8.48 -6.95 -28.30
CA PRO A 53 8.93 -8.28 -28.69
C PRO A 53 10.46 -8.48 -28.57
N GLN A 54 11.24 -7.48 -28.94
CA GLN A 54 12.71 -7.52 -28.85
C GLN A 54 13.23 -7.50 -27.41
N GLN A 55 12.59 -6.72 -26.55
CA GLN A 55 12.91 -6.68 -25.11
C GLN A 55 12.53 -8.01 -24.44
N LYS A 56 11.36 -8.58 -24.76
CA LYS A 56 10.91 -9.88 -24.26
C LYS A 56 11.94 -10.97 -24.53
N GLU A 57 12.43 -11.05 -25.76
CA GLU A 57 13.42 -12.06 -26.14
C GLU A 57 14.68 -11.99 -25.27
N ARG A 58 15.23 -10.78 -25.05
CA ARG A 58 16.40 -10.56 -24.19
C ARG A 58 16.13 -10.92 -22.72
N ILE A 59 14.96 -10.58 -22.22
CA ILE A 59 14.56 -10.88 -20.84
C ILE A 59 14.41 -12.38 -20.66
N ILE A 60 13.75 -13.07 -21.59
CA ILE A 60 13.56 -14.52 -21.57
C ILE A 60 14.92 -15.25 -21.63
N GLN A 61 15.81 -14.78 -22.48
CA GLN A 61 17.17 -15.37 -22.58
C GLN A 61 17.94 -15.22 -21.27
N ARG A 62 17.86 -14.08 -20.60
CA ARG A 62 18.50 -13.90 -19.28
C ARG A 62 17.81 -14.75 -18.20
N MET A 63 16.48 -14.76 -18.19
CA MET A 63 15.71 -15.53 -17.24
C MET A 63 15.97 -17.04 -17.35
N SER A 64 16.26 -17.56 -18.56
CA SER A 64 16.58 -18.98 -18.77
C SER A 64 17.88 -19.44 -18.11
N THR A 65 18.73 -18.52 -17.64
CA THR A 65 19.94 -18.85 -16.85
C THR A 65 19.66 -19.03 -15.37
N VAL A 66 18.42 -18.81 -14.92
CA VAL A 66 17.98 -18.94 -13.53
C VAL A 66 17.07 -20.15 -13.42
N ASP A 67 17.45 -21.13 -12.61
CA ASP A 67 16.70 -22.39 -12.48
C ASP A 67 15.46 -22.25 -11.57
N ASP A 68 15.56 -21.45 -10.52
CA ASP A 68 14.46 -21.25 -9.58
C ASP A 68 13.34 -20.38 -10.16
N ARG A 69 12.11 -20.90 -10.12
CA ARG A 69 10.95 -20.22 -10.69
C ARG A 69 10.58 -18.95 -9.93
N ASN A 70 10.76 -18.91 -8.62
CA ASN A 70 10.47 -17.72 -7.85
C ASN A 70 11.50 -16.62 -8.15
N GLU A 71 12.77 -16.98 -8.28
CA GLU A 71 13.82 -16.04 -8.69
C GLU A 71 13.58 -15.50 -10.10
N GLN A 72 13.05 -16.31 -11.01
CA GLN A 72 12.63 -15.84 -12.33
C GLN A 72 11.54 -14.76 -12.25
N ILE A 73 10.55 -14.94 -11.37
CA ILE A 73 9.48 -13.94 -11.16
C ILE A 73 10.06 -12.68 -10.51
N VAL A 74 10.93 -12.80 -9.50
CA VAL A 74 11.63 -11.66 -8.88
C VAL A 74 12.43 -10.85 -9.92
N TYR A 75 13.11 -11.54 -10.82
CA TYR A 75 13.83 -10.88 -11.92
C TYR A 75 12.88 -10.12 -12.86
N LEU A 76 11.77 -10.75 -13.28
CA LEU A 76 10.77 -10.11 -14.12
C LEU A 76 10.14 -8.89 -13.43
N ARG A 77 9.76 -9.02 -12.16
CA ARG A 77 9.27 -7.89 -11.34
C ARG A 77 10.25 -6.71 -11.40
N SER A 78 11.53 -6.96 -11.16
CA SER A 78 12.53 -5.90 -11.18
C SER A 78 12.68 -5.25 -12.55
N CYS A 79 12.56 -6.02 -13.64
CA CYS A 79 12.54 -5.47 -14.99
C CYS A 79 11.32 -4.56 -15.23
N VAL A 80 10.14 -4.98 -14.78
CA VAL A 80 8.89 -4.20 -14.95
C VAL A 80 8.93 -2.91 -14.14
N ILE A 81 9.32 -2.98 -12.86
CA ILE A 81 9.46 -1.79 -12.01
C ILE A 81 10.39 -0.78 -12.68
N ASN A 82 11.58 -1.19 -13.11
CA ASN A 82 12.53 -0.30 -13.78
C ASN A 82 11.98 0.29 -15.09
N ALA A 83 11.20 -0.47 -15.85
CA ALA A 83 10.57 0.04 -17.07
C ALA A 83 9.50 1.11 -16.75
N LEU A 84 8.64 0.86 -15.76
CA LEU A 84 7.61 1.81 -15.34
C LEU A 84 8.21 3.07 -14.69
N GLU A 85 9.24 2.93 -13.85
CA GLU A 85 9.97 4.08 -13.30
C GLU A 85 10.54 4.95 -14.42
N THR A 86 11.18 4.34 -15.42
CA THR A 86 11.74 5.06 -16.58
C THR A 86 10.66 5.83 -17.34
N GLU A 87 9.51 5.20 -17.58
CA GLU A 87 8.37 5.83 -18.24
C GLU A 87 7.77 6.99 -17.42
N CYS A 88 7.57 6.79 -16.12
CA CYS A 88 7.03 7.84 -15.25
C CYS A 88 7.99 9.03 -15.14
N VAL A 89 9.30 8.81 -15.05
CA VAL A 89 10.31 9.88 -15.08
C VAL A 89 10.25 10.64 -16.41
N ARG A 90 10.14 9.95 -17.54
CA ARG A 90 9.96 10.59 -18.86
C ARG A 90 8.72 11.48 -18.86
N VAL A 91 7.57 10.95 -18.43
CA VAL A 91 6.30 11.69 -18.38
C VAL A 91 6.41 12.91 -17.47
N PHE A 92 7.07 12.78 -16.32
CA PHE A 92 7.26 13.88 -15.38
C PHE A 92 8.08 15.01 -16.01
N VAL A 93 9.22 14.70 -16.64
CA VAL A 93 10.09 15.67 -17.29
C VAL A 93 9.42 16.35 -18.47
N GLU A 94 8.69 15.59 -19.32
CA GLU A 94 7.97 16.14 -20.47
C GLU A 94 6.80 17.06 -20.07
N ASN A 95 6.31 16.95 -18.83
CA ASN A 95 5.21 17.76 -18.31
C ASN A 95 5.63 18.69 -17.17
N GLU A 96 6.92 18.92 -16.97
CA GLU A 96 7.46 19.72 -15.86
C GLU A 96 6.75 21.08 -15.73
N ASP A 97 6.60 21.84 -16.81
CA ASP A 97 5.94 23.14 -16.80
C ASP A 97 4.50 23.07 -16.29
N LYS A 98 3.74 22.07 -16.72
CA LYS A 98 2.35 21.87 -16.29
C LYS A 98 2.25 21.42 -14.84
N ILE A 99 3.23 20.63 -14.39
CA ILE A 99 3.30 20.17 -13.00
C ILE A 99 3.63 21.34 -12.09
N LEU A 100 4.60 22.17 -12.46
CA LEU A 100 5.00 23.35 -11.69
C LEU A 100 3.92 24.44 -11.66
N SER A 101 3.17 24.62 -12.77
CA SER A 101 2.03 25.55 -12.81
C SER A 101 0.77 25.02 -12.11
N GLY A 102 0.75 23.74 -11.72
CA GLY A 102 -0.44 23.09 -11.13
C GLY A 102 -1.54 22.77 -12.13
N GLU A 103 -1.23 22.75 -13.42
CA GLU A 103 -2.18 22.44 -14.49
C GLU A 103 -2.22 20.94 -14.85
N PHE A 104 -1.20 20.18 -14.49
CA PHE A 104 -1.15 18.74 -14.74
C PHE A 104 -2.29 18.02 -14.00
N ARG A 105 -2.97 17.10 -14.66
CA ARG A 105 -4.11 16.33 -14.13
C ARG A 105 -3.86 14.83 -14.31
N GLY A 106 -4.41 14.03 -13.40
CA GLY A 106 -4.22 12.56 -13.39
C GLY A 106 -2.93 12.13 -12.72
N SER A 107 -2.54 10.89 -12.93
CA SER A 107 -1.29 10.28 -12.46
C SER A 107 -0.26 10.20 -13.59
N LEU A 108 1.03 9.98 -13.26
CA LEU A 108 2.06 9.78 -14.29
C LEU A 108 1.81 8.50 -15.09
N ILE A 109 1.28 7.46 -14.47
CA ILE A 109 0.92 6.17 -15.09
C ILE A 109 -0.11 6.36 -16.21
N ASP A 110 -0.98 7.36 -16.10
CA ASP A 110 -2.00 7.63 -17.15
C ASP A 110 -1.38 8.07 -18.49
N TYR A 111 -0.12 8.52 -18.48
CA TYR A 111 0.56 9.12 -19.64
C TYR A 111 1.77 8.35 -20.14
N ILE A 112 2.05 7.18 -19.59
CA ILE A 112 3.11 6.29 -20.10
C ILE A 112 2.75 5.73 -21.48
N ASP A 113 3.72 5.13 -22.16
CA ASP A 113 3.52 4.53 -23.48
C ASP A 113 2.43 3.44 -23.46
N GLU A 114 1.78 3.24 -24.59
CA GLU A 114 0.58 2.38 -24.69
C GLU A 114 0.85 0.92 -24.30
N THR A 115 2.01 0.36 -24.68
CA THR A 115 2.35 -1.04 -24.35
C THR A 115 2.41 -1.29 -22.84
N PRO A 116 3.25 -0.59 -22.05
CA PRO A 116 3.27 -0.77 -20.60
C PRO A 116 1.96 -0.35 -19.94
N LYS A 117 1.24 0.63 -20.47
CA LYS A 117 -0.05 1.06 -19.94
C LYS A 117 -1.13 -0.02 -20.06
N GLN A 118 -1.21 -0.69 -21.20
CA GLN A 118 -2.16 -1.80 -21.39
C GLN A 118 -1.81 -2.98 -20.48
N ALA A 119 -0.52 -3.28 -20.32
CA ALA A 119 -0.05 -4.32 -19.41
C ALA A 119 -0.40 -3.99 -17.95
N TYR A 120 -0.18 -2.74 -17.52
CA TYR A 120 -0.55 -2.25 -16.19
C TYR A 120 -2.05 -2.43 -15.91
N ARG A 121 -2.90 -1.98 -16.83
CA ARG A 121 -4.35 -2.16 -16.73
C ARG A 121 -4.79 -3.61 -16.72
N ALA A 122 -4.07 -4.49 -17.42
CA ALA A 122 -4.36 -5.93 -17.36
C ALA A 122 -4.03 -6.50 -15.99
N CYS A 123 -2.94 -6.07 -15.36
CA CYS A 123 -2.59 -6.42 -13.97
C CYS A 123 -3.66 -5.91 -13.00
N GLU A 124 -4.03 -4.62 -13.03
CA GLU A 124 -5.11 -4.06 -12.18
C GLU A 124 -6.40 -4.88 -12.27
N LYS A 125 -6.79 -5.26 -13.49
CA LYS A 125 -8.00 -6.07 -13.70
C LYS A 125 -7.88 -7.46 -13.05
N ILE A 126 -6.73 -8.10 -13.15
CA ILE A 126 -6.47 -9.42 -12.54
C ILE A 126 -6.42 -9.29 -11.01
N SER A 127 -5.74 -8.26 -10.50
CA SER A 127 -5.66 -7.97 -9.06
C SER A 127 -7.05 -7.80 -8.48
N PHE A 128 -7.89 -6.97 -9.10
CA PHE A 128 -9.27 -6.78 -8.65
C PHE A 128 -10.12 -8.06 -8.74
N GLN A 129 -10.01 -8.83 -9.82
CA GLN A 129 -10.89 -10.00 -10.03
C GLN A 129 -10.48 -11.22 -9.24
N ARG A 130 -9.18 -11.45 -9.03
CA ARG A 130 -8.66 -12.71 -8.49
C ARG A 130 -7.91 -12.57 -7.18
N ILE A 131 -7.19 -11.45 -6.96
CA ILE A 131 -6.36 -11.28 -5.78
C ILE A 131 -7.22 -10.73 -4.63
N TYR A 132 -7.77 -9.54 -4.79
CA TYR A 132 -8.53 -8.86 -3.72
C TYR A 132 -9.83 -9.56 -3.35
N ASN A 133 -10.40 -10.36 -4.25
CA ASN A 133 -11.59 -11.19 -3.97
C ASN A 133 -11.23 -12.64 -3.56
N SER A 134 -9.96 -12.98 -3.40
CA SER A 134 -9.57 -14.29 -2.89
C SER A 134 -9.98 -14.41 -1.42
N LYS A 135 -10.42 -15.62 -1.03
CA LYS A 135 -10.90 -15.86 0.34
C LYS A 135 -9.86 -15.47 1.40
N ASP A 136 -8.59 -15.81 1.16
CA ASP A 136 -7.52 -15.57 2.12
C ASP A 136 -7.26 -14.05 2.32
N VAL A 137 -7.32 -13.26 1.25
CA VAL A 137 -7.18 -11.80 1.31
C VAL A 137 -8.39 -11.18 2.00
N VAL A 138 -9.60 -11.57 1.60
CA VAL A 138 -10.85 -11.06 2.22
C VAL A 138 -10.91 -11.36 3.72
N ASP A 139 -10.50 -12.55 4.15
CA ASP A 139 -10.46 -12.92 5.58
C ASP A 139 -9.47 -12.02 6.36
N ILE A 140 -8.32 -11.69 5.77
CA ILE A 140 -7.34 -10.76 6.36
C ILE A 140 -7.91 -9.34 6.43
N GLU A 141 -8.55 -8.86 5.37
CA GLU A 141 -9.16 -7.52 5.35
C GLU A 141 -10.27 -7.37 6.40
N ILE A 142 -11.16 -8.37 6.50
CA ILE A 142 -12.22 -8.38 7.54
C ILE A 142 -11.60 -8.33 8.94
N ALA A 143 -10.58 -9.16 9.18
CA ALA A 143 -9.90 -9.18 10.46
C ALA A 143 -9.20 -7.85 10.75
N GLY A 144 -8.45 -7.32 9.79
CA GLY A 144 -7.74 -6.03 9.91
C GLY A 144 -8.68 -4.88 10.17
N PHE A 145 -9.77 -4.77 9.39
CA PHE A 145 -10.80 -3.76 9.60
C PHE A 145 -11.35 -3.81 11.02
N LYS A 146 -11.69 -5.01 11.52
CA LYS A 146 -12.23 -5.18 12.87
C LYS A 146 -11.22 -4.82 13.95
N VAL A 147 -9.96 -5.22 13.78
CA VAL A 147 -8.88 -4.92 14.73
C VAL A 147 -8.66 -3.41 14.84
N ILE A 148 -8.40 -2.75 13.71
CA ILE A 148 -8.08 -1.31 13.68
C ILE A 148 -9.27 -0.48 14.18
N THR A 149 -10.49 -0.74 13.69
CA THR A 149 -11.68 0.00 14.14
C THR A 149 -11.89 -0.14 15.65
N THR A 150 -11.74 -1.36 16.20
CA THR A 150 -11.91 -1.56 17.64
C THR A 150 -10.85 -0.83 18.46
N LEU A 151 -9.59 -0.85 18.04
CA LEU A 151 -8.52 -0.14 18.71
C LEU A 151 -8.74 1.38 18.66
N LEU A 152 -9.10 1.90 17.49
CA LEU A 152 -9.41 3.33 17.32
C LEU A 152 -10.57 3.77 18.21
N ASP A 153 -11.69 3.06 18.16
CA ASP A 153 -12.87 3.42 18.94
C ASP A 153 -12.56 3.46 20.45
N LEU A 154 -11.91 2.42 20.96
CA LEU A 154 -11.61 2.32 22.40
C LEU A 154 -10.57 3.36 22.83
N MET A 155 -9.51 3.57 22.06
CA MET A 155 -8.46 4.52 22.41
C MET A 155 -8.90 5.97 22.28
N VAL A 156 -9.70 6.32 21.23
CA VAL A 156 -10.28 7.64 21.07
C VAL A 156 -11.27 7.92 22.21
N GLN A 157 -12.14 6.96 22.58
CA GLN A 157 -13.03 7.13 23.73
C GLN A 157 -12.24 7.28 25.04
N ALA A 158 -11.09 6.62 25.19
CA ALA A 158 -10.25 6.76 26.37
C ALA A 158 -9.68 8.17 26.54
N VAL A 159 -9.28 8.84 25.47
CA VAL A 159 -8.77 10.22 25.53
C VAL A 159 -9.88 11.28 25.59
N ILE A 160 -11.09 10.94 25.19
CA ILE A 160 -12.28 11.82 25.36
C ILE A 160 -12.79 11.76 26.81
N HIS A 161 -12.74 10.57 27.44
CA HIS A 161 -13.25 10.32 28.78
C HIS A 161 -12.13 9.78 29.70
N PRO A 162 -11.10 10.58 30.01
CA PRO A 162 -9.92 10.13 30.73
C PRO A 162 -10.18 9.81 32.23
N ASP A 163 -11.33 10.24 32.77
CA ASP A 163 -11.78 10.02 34.13
C ASP A 163 -12.25 8.57 34.40
N LYS A 164 -12.60 7.83 33.36
CA LYS A 164 -13.06 6.45 33.50
C LYS A 164 -11.88 5.51 33.81
N ALA A 165 -12.06 4.59 34.76
CA ALA A 165 -11.02 3.64 35.17
C ALA A 165 -10.47 2.83 33.98
N PHE A 166 -11.34 2.35 33.09
CA PHE A 166 -10.92 1.60 31.91
C PHE A 166 -10.13 2.47 30.92
N SER A 167 -10.50 3.74 30.75
CA SER A 167 -9.77 4.71 29.94
C SER A 167 -8.34 4.91 30.44
N GLN A 168 -8.15 5.01 31.76
CA GLN A 168 -6.84 5.15 32.36
C GLN A 168 -5.95 3.92 32.10
N LEU A 169 -6.52 2.71 32.15
CA LEU A 169 -5.80 1.49 31.79
C LEU A 169 -5.31 1.50 30.34
N LEU A 170 -6.14 1.94 29.41
CA LEU A 170 -5.80 2.05 27.99
C LEU A 170 -4.71 3.11 27.74
N VAL A 171 -4.89 4.31 28.30
CA VAL A 171 -3.92 5.40 28.18
C VAL A 171 -2.55 5.02 28.76
N ASN A 172 -2.50 4.31 29.89
CA ASN A 172 -1.27 3.82 30.49
C ASN A 172 -0.51 2.77 29.65
N ARG A 173 -1.15 2.21 28.62
CA ARG A 173 -0.50 1.30 27.65
C ARG A 173 0.25 2.02 26.56
N VAL A 174 -0.05 3.29 26.34
CA VAL A 174 0.57 4.09 25.28
C VAL A 174 1.99 4.48 25.68
N SER A 175 2.94 4.31 24.78
CA SER A 175 4.33 4.72 25.01
C SER A 175 4.43 6.23 25.20
N THR A 176 5.33 6.66 26.09
CA THR A 176 5.58 8.08 26.39
C THR A 176 6.10 8.91 25.21
N GLN A 177 6.47 8.28 24.11
CA GLN A 177 6.83 8.97 22.87
C GLN A 177 5.65 9.66 22.19
N TYR A 178 4.42 9.26 22.53
CA TYR A 178 3.18 9.85 21.99
C TYR A 178 2.56 10.77 23.03
N ASP A 179 2.30 12.04 22.69
CA ASP A 179 1.75 13.03 23.61
C ASP A 179 0.23 12.85 23.86
N ILE A 180 -0.10 11.71 24.49
CA ILE A 180 -1.49 11.35 24.78
C ILE A 180 -2.12 12.25 25.86
N GLN A 181 -1.31 13.06 26.57
CA GLN A 181 -1.76 14.03 27.56
C GLN A 181 -1.76 15.46 27.04
N SER A 182 -1.68 15.64 25.72
CA SER A 182 -1.77 16.95 25.06
C SER A 182 -2.93 17.79 25.65
N PRO A 183 -2.73 19.10 25.87
CA PRO A 183 -3.76 19.98 26.44
C PRO A 183 -5.01 20.09 25.55
N THR A 184 -4.88 19.83 24.26
CA THR A 184 -5.98 19.90 23.30
C THR A 184 -6.55 18.51 23.00
N LEU A 185 -7.86 18.43 22.81
CA LEU A 185 -8.50 17.18 22.38
C LEU A 185 -7.94 16.71 21.02
N TYR A 186 -7.72 17.65 20.11
CA TYR A 186 -7.10 17.35 18.81
C TYR A 186 -5.73 16.67 18.96
N GLY A 187 -4.86 17.24 19.80
CA GLY A 187 -3.52 16.65 20.03
C GLY A 187 -3.59 15.25 20.64
N ARG A 188 -4.52 15.01 21.58
CA ARG A 188 -4.73 13.67 22.16
C ARG A 188 -5.23 12.66 21.14
N ILE A 189 -6.18 13.06 20.27
CA ILE A 189 -6.65 12.18 19.19
C ILE A 189 -5.53 11.90 18.19
N LEU A 190 -4.75 12.92 17.82
CA LEU A 190 -3.61 12.74 16.91
C LEU A 190 -2.57 11.76 17.50
N ALA A 191 -2.26 11.88 18.79
CA ALA A 191 -1.36 10.94 19.47
C ALA A 191 -1.89 9.49 19.45
N VAL A 192 -3.21 9.29 19.54
CA VAL A 192 -3.83 7.95 19.38
C VAL A 192 -3.66 7.44 17.95
N LEU A 193 -3.87 8.29 16.95
CA LEU A 193 -3.70 7.91 15.54
C LEU A 193 -2.24 7.54 15.25
N ASP A 194 -1.29 8.34 15.74
CA ASP A 194 0.15 8.07 15.58
C ASP A 194 0.55 6.75 16.27
N TYR A 195 0.01 6.49 17.46
CA TYR A 195 0.27 5.25 18.18
C TYR A 195 -0.25 4.02 17.44
N ILE A 196 -1.49 4.07 16.92
CA ILE A 196 -2.09 2.93 16.21
C ILE A 196 -1.45 2.74 14.84
N SER A 197 -1.19 3.81 14.09
CA SER A 197 -0.55 3.73 12.78
C SER A 197 0.90 3.24 12.84
N GLY A 198 1.57 3.44 13.97
CA GLY A 198 2.92 2.92 14.21
C GLY A 198 2.99 1.45 14.67
N MET A 199 1.84 0.76 14.80
CA MET A 199 1.83 -0.65 15.19
C MET A 199 2.18 -1.56 14.02
N THR A 200 2.89 -2.66 14.30
CA THR A 200 2.93 -3.80 13.40
C THR A 200 1.64 -4.61 13.50
N ASP A 201 1.30 -5.38 12.47
CA ASP A 201 0.10 -6.23 12.45
C ASP A 201 0.05 -7.17 13.66
N VAL A 202 1.21 -7.77 13.99
CA VAL A 202 1.33 -8.68 15.13
C VAL A 202 1.03 -7.96 16.45
N TYR A 203 1.54 -6.74 16.62
CA TYR A 203 1.31 -5.95 17.82
C TYR A 203 -0.15 -5.49 17.92
N ALA A 204 -0.74 -5.02 16.85
CA ALA A 204 -2.14 -4.62 16.80
C ALA A 204 -3.07 -5.80 17.13
N MET A 205 -2.80 -6.98 16.57
CA MET A 205 -3.55 -8.20 16.84
C MET A 205 -3.41 -8.64 18.30
N ASP A 206 -2.20 -8.61 18.87
CA ASP A 206 -1.96 -8.96 20.28
C ASP A 206 -2.69 -8.00 21.22
N MET A 207 -2.62 -6.70 20.94
CA MET A 207 -3.32 -5.67 21.70
C MET A 207 -4.84 -5.85 21.62
N TYR A 208 -5.37 -6.09 20.41
CA TYR A 208 -6.80 -6.37 20.20
C TYR A 208 -7.26 -7.57 21.03
N ARG A 209 -6.51 -8.69 21.02
CA ARG A 209 -6.82 -9.89 21.82
C ARG A 209 -6.82 -9.60 23.33
N LYS A 210 -5.84 -8.86 23.83
CA LYS A 210 -5.73 -8.49 25.25
C LYS A 210 -6.89 -7.60 25.68
N ILE A 211 -7.22 -6.57 24.91
CA ILE A 211 -8.32 -5.64 25.22
C ILE A 211 -9.66 -6.35 25.23
N ASN A 212 -9.87 -7.32 24.33
CA ASN A 212 -11.11 -8.10 24.25
C ASN A 212 -11.13 -9.33 25.19
N GLY A 213 -10.11 -9.50 26.05
CA GLY A 213 -10.05 -10.63 27.01
C GLY A 213 -9.80 -11.99 26.37
N MET A 214 -9.36 -12.04 25.11
CA MET A 214 -9.08 -13.28 24.38
C MET A 214 -7.72 -13.89 24.73
N SER A 215 -6.83 -13.12 25.33
CA SER A 215 -5.57 -13.63 25.87
C SER A 215 -5.23 -12.88 27.17
N ILE A 216 -4.86 -13.64 28.19
CA ILE A 216 -4.37 -13.11 29.45
C ILE A 216 -2.86 -13.28 29.44
N PRO A 217 -2.05 -12.23 29.76
CA PRO A 217 -0.61 -12.38 29.87
C PRO A 217 -0.31 -13.44 30.94
N THR A 218 0.44 -14.46 30.58
CA THR A 218 1.09 -15.36 31.57
C THR A 218 2.19 -14.57 32.26
N LEU A 219 2.09 -14.43 33.56
CA LEU A 219 3.11 -13.82 34.42
C LEU A 219 4.36 -14.70 34.49
#